data_064b1f8cf6518ae92dd26ca5db2601c6
#
_entry.id   064b1f8cf6518ae92dd26ca5db2601c6
#
_cell.length_a   1.000
_cell.length_b   1.000
_cell.length_c   1.000
_cell.angle_alpha   90.00
_cell.angle_beta   90.00
_cell.angle_gamma   90.00
#
_symmetry.space_group_name_H-M   'P 1'
#
loop_
_entity.id
_entity.type
_entity.pdbx_description
1 polymer ?
#
loop_
_entity_poly.entity_id
_entity_poly.type
_entity_poly.pdbx_seq_one_letter_code
_entity_poly.pdbx_strand_id
1 'polypeptide(L)'
;MRKKTILAGLLLLALGLSGCAQKAEPAPEIALLEPVGVELDSAAAYIGDLNQITTYDSAVTPEVEELHMTVDGTVKKMYVTLGDLVKKGDVLLELDESDTQEAYDRLAEQIEYTQTVNDYDNRMAQIDIDLLKNQLRALQAAQGGAEQQKQIELKQVEIEQAELNLRQARERQQLSLETQKKDLQALGEKLGKNLLVAPCDGRVAYAASLQEGDWLTAYRPVAYIADESRLYLSGESISTSLSGGATEMYALINGGRYEITPREMEREDYIALVLAGNDVPACFDFEAGEDVEAGMYAAVSLVTRARENVLLIPTNALLRGGGGRYVYVLGENGERTRRAVKTGVSTAWLTEITEGLEEGEVVYVKN
;
A
#
# COMPACT_ATOMS: atom_id res chain seq x y z
N MET A 1 23.70 70.51 39.14
CA MET A 1 23.47 71.93 39.40
C MET A 1 22.10 72.07 40.02
N ARG A 2 22.18 72.43 41.31
CA ARG A 2 21.48 73.54 41.95
C ARG A 2 19.94 73.43 41.94
N LYS A 3 19.40 73.12 43.13
CA LYS A 3 19.03 74.07 44.17
C LYS A 3 17.66 74.67 43.81
N LYS A 4 16.68 74.80 44.58
CA LYS A 4 16.42 75.25 45.96
C LYS A 4 14.93 75.34 46.07
N THR A 5 14.18 75.40 47.05
CA THR A 5 14.13 75.71 48.47
C THR A 5 12.67 75.83 48.85
N ILE A 6 12.20 75.22 49.91
CA ILE A 6 11.91 75.82 51.23
C ILE A 6 10.79 76.85 51.22
N LEU A 7 9.77 76.71 52.02
CA LEU A 7 9.32 77.44 53.23
C LEU A 7 7.84 77.25 53.43
N ALA A 8 7.39 76.64 54.39
CA ALA A 8 7.11 77.17 55.77
C ALA A 8 5.78 77.91 55.89
N GLY A 9 5.03 77.61 56.84
CA GLY A 9 4.01 78.46 57.41
C GLY A 9 3.07 77.74 58.36
N LEU A 10 3.48 77.66 59.55
CA LEU A 10 2.79 77.46 60.82
C LEU A 10 1.71 78.56 61.00
N LEU A 11 0.45 78.25 61.52
CA LEU A 11 -0.22 79.01 62.57
C LEU A 11 -1.51 78.28 62.99
N LEU A 12 -1.51 77.79 64.24
CA LEU A 12 -2.35 78.21 65.40
C LEU A 12 -3.87 77.94 65.26
N LEU A 13 -4.34 76.95 66.02
CA LEU A 13 -4.87 76.98 67.43
C LEU A 13 -6.12 77.80 67.57
N ALA A 14 -7.27 77.22 67.85
CA ALA A 14 -8.14 77.50 68.99
C ALA A 14 -9.50 76.77 68.91
N LEU A 15 -9.75 75.94 69.87
CA LEU A 15 -10.96 75.87 70.77
C LEU A 15 -12.38 75.80 70.13
N GLY A 16 -13.06 74.73 70.45
CA GLY A 16 -14.48 74.55 70.36
C GLY A 16 -14.94 73.20 70.89
N LEU A 17 -14.94 72.99 72.17
CA LEU A 17 -15.71 71.93 72.84
C LEU A 17 -17.22 72.20 72.64
N SER A 18 -17.91 71.31 71.91
CA SER A 18 -19.35 71.14 71.96
C SER A 18 -19.69 69.67 71.86
N GLY A 19 -20.01 69.08 72.97
CA GLY A 19 -20.45 67.70 73.04
C GLY A 19 -21.89 67.60 72.42
N CYS A 20 -22.00 66.68 71.48
CA CYS A 20 -23.30 66.11 71.09
C CYS A 20 -23.19 64.59 71.27
N ALA A 21 -24.01 64.12 72.24
CA ALA A 21 -24.24 62.70 72.43
C ALA A 21 -24.91 62.13 71.17
N GLN A 22 -24.18 61.40 70.34
CA GLN A 22 -24.73 60.66 69.23
C GLN A 22 -25.15 59.29 69.74
N LYS A 23 -26.41 58.97 69.65
CA LYS A 23 -27.01 57.70 69.95
C LYS A 23 -26.31 56.66 69.10
N ALA A 24 -25.72 55.58 69.67
CA ALA A 24 -25.18 54.46 68.98
C ALA A 24 -26.30 53.79 68.19
N GLU A 25 -26.21 53.83 66.86
CA GLU A 25 -26.98 52.91 66.01
C GLU A 25 -26.54 51.50 66.33
N PRO A 26 -27.45 50.51 66.39
CA PRO A 26 -27.09 49.11 66.54
C PRO A 26 -26.23 48.65 65.29
N ALA A 27 -25.13 47.95 65.55
CA ALA A 27 -24.29 47.37 64.51
C ALA A 27 -25.19 46.55 63.56
N PRO A 28 -25.01 46.67 62.27
CA PRO A 28 -25.76 45.83 61.31
C PRO A 28 -25.48 44.33 61.65
N GLU A 29 -26.58 43.62 61.86
CA GLU A 29 -26.59 42.18 62.05
C GLU A 29 -25.96 41.59 60.77
N ILE A 30 -24.76 40.98 60.90
CA ILE A 30 -24.13 40.28 59.80
C ILE A 30 -25.02 39.09 59.54
N ALA A 31 -25.86 39.20 58.51
CA ALA A 31 -26.57 38.06 57.98
C ALA A 31 -25.47 37.03 57.54
N LEU A 32 -25.37 35.95 58.29
CA LEU A 32 -24.63 34.77 57.85
C LEU A 32 -25.28 34.33 56.55
N LEU A 33 -24.60 34.59 55.42
CA LEU A 33 -24.97 33.99 54.16
C LEU A 33 -25.06 32.48 54.40
N GLU A 34 -26.18 31.88 54.05
CA GLU A 34 -26.31 30.45 54.04
C GLU A 34 -25.13 29.89 53.22
N PRO A 35 -24.45 28.83 53.69
CA PRO A 35 -23.35 28.25 52.91
C PRO A 35 -23.88 27.88 51.55
N VAL A 36 -23.35 28.53 50.53
CA VAL A 36 -23.57 28.12 49.12
C VAL A 36 -23.16 26.67 49.04
N GLY A 37 -24.09 25.78 48.87
CA GLY A 37 -23.80 24.35 48.72
C GLY A 37 -22.82 24.21 47.56
N VAL A 38 -21.62 23.76 47.84
CA VAL A 38 -20.65 23.37 46.82
C VAL A 38 -21.23 22.14 46.16
N GLU A 39 -21.75 22.28 44.95
CA GLU A 39 -22.06 21.09 44.14
C GLU A 39 -20.76 20.32 43.93
N LEU A 40 -20.75 19.14 44.49
CA LEU A 40 -19.59 18.25 44.39
C LEU A 40 -19.76 17.44 43.12
N ASP A 41 -18.77 17.51 42.23
CA ASP A 41 -18.74 16.60 41.12
C ASP A 41 -18.68 15.14 41.63
N SER A 42 -19.59 14.33 41.16
CA SER A 42 -19.80 12.97 41.61
C SER A 42 -20.14 12.07 40.46
N ALA A 43 -19.83 10.80 40.61
CA ALA A 43 -20.16 9.77 39.67
C ALA A 43 -20.59 8.49 40.41
N ALA A 44 -21.60 7.80 39.90
CA ALA A 44 -21.99 6.50 40.41
C ALA A 44 -21.02 5.40 39.90
N ALA A 45 -20.67 4.50 40.78
CA ALA A 45 -19.98 3.29 40.38
C ALA A 45 -20.98 2.39 39.62
N TYR A 46 -20.57 1.88 38.47
CA TYR A 46 -21.43 1.07 37.59
C TYR A 46 -20.68 -0.14 37.07
N ILE A 47 -21.41 -1.20 36.69
CA ILE A 47 -20.86 -2.37 36.05
C ILE A 47 -20.82 -2.12 34.54
N GLY A 48 -19.66 -2.35 33.92
CA GLY A 48 -19.47 -2.16 32.49
C GLY A 48 -18.19 -2.78 31.97
N ASP A 49 -17.95 -2.59 30.69
CA ASP A 49 -16.73 -3.06 30.04
C ASP A 49 -15.67 -1.95 30.07
N LEU A 50 -14.45 -2.34 30.40
CA LEU A 50 -13.30 -1.45 30.38
C LEU A 50 -12.55 -1.62 29.07
N ASN A 51 -12.64 -0.60 28.22
CA ASN A 51 -11.95 -0.58 26.93
C ASN A 51 -10.61 0.17 27.03
N GLN A 52 -9.59 -0.38 26.40
CA GLN A 52 -8.31 0.28 26.21
C GLN A 52 -8.21 0.74 24.75
N ILE A 53 -7.88 2.01 24.55
CA ILE A 53 -7.58 2.57 23.24
C ILE A 53 -6.08 2.75 23.12
N THR A 54 -5.50 2.19 22.07
CA THR A 54 -4.09 2.39 21.72
C THR A 54 -4.05 3.04 20.34
N THR A 55 -3.32 4.15 20.22
CA THR A 55 -3.20 4.91 18.99
C THR A 55 -1.82 4.77 18.42
N TYR A 56 -1.73 4.63 17.11
CA TYR A 56 -0.51 4.50 16.31
C TYR A 56 -0.47 5.56 15.23
N ASP A 57 0.73 6.05 14.94
CA ASP A 57 0.95 7.00 13.88
C ASP A 57 0.93 6.30 12.52
N SER A 58 0.23 6.89 11.58
CA SER A 58 0.05 6.38 10.22
C SER A 58 -0.06 7.53 9.23
N ALA A 59 0.07 7.24 7.95
CA ALA A 59 -0.13 8.19 6.87
C ALA A 59 -1.04 7.62 5.80
N VAL A 60 -1.79 8.48 5.16
CA VAL A 60 -2.56 8.16 3.96
C VAL A 60 -1.59 7.93 2.81
N THR A 61 -1.58 6.74 2.26
CA THR A 61 -0.63 6.29 1.24
C THR A 61 -1.40 5.88 -0.02
N PRO A 62 -1.03 6.37 -1.22
CA PRO A 62 -1.63 5.92 -2.45
C PRO A 62 -1.12 4.53 -2.85
N GLU A 63 -1.92 3.76 -3.57
CA GLU A 63 -1.41 2.57 -4.24
C GLU A 63 -0.38 2.94 -5.30
N VAL A 64 0.69 2.15 -5.39
CA VAL A 64 1.77 2.38 -6.34
C VAL A 64 1.83 1.21 -7.30
N GLU A 65 1.68 1.52 -8.59
CA GLU A 65 1.82 0.56 -9.68
C GLU A 65 3.24 0.61 -10.23
N GLU A 66 3.96 -0.51 -10.16
CA GLU A 66 5.27 -0.65 -10.79
C GLU A 66 5.13 -0.99 -12.27
N LEU A 67 5.78 -0.22 -13.13
CA LEU A 67 5.70 -0.35 -14.56
C LEU A 67 7.05 -0.73 -15.16
N HIS A 68 7.02 -1.73 -16.03
CA HIS A 68 8.18 -2.23 -16.76
C HIS A 68 7.83 -2.61 -18.19
N MET A 69 8.82 -2.63 -19.07
CA MET A 69 8.66 -3.19 -20.41
C MET A 69 8.76 -4.71 -20.35
N THR A 70 7.99 -5.38 -21.22
CA THR A 70 8.02 -6.83 -21.37
C THR A 70 9.02 -7.31 -22.43
N VAL A 71 9.67 -6.38 -23.13
CA VAL A 71 10.66 -6.61 -24.18
C VAL A 71 11.90 -5.77 -23.94
N ASP A 72 13.05 -6.29 -24.33
CA ASP A 72 14.29 -5.52 -24.37
C ASP A 72 14.30 -4.59 -25.58
N GLY A 73 15.00 -3.47 -25.50
CA GLY A 73 15.13 -2.58 -26.64
C GLY A 73 15.91 -1.30 -26.34
N THR A 74 16.20 -0.56 -27.39
CA THR A 74 16.82 0.77 -27.31
C THR A 74 15.75 1.79 -27.01
N VAL A 75 16.01 2.67 -26.05
CA VAL A 75 15.08 3.77 -25.71
C VAL A 75 15.06 4.76 -26.85
N LYS A 76 13.89 5.02 -27.41
CA LYS A 76 13.65 6.08 -28.37
C LYS A 76 13.33 7.39 -27.64
N LYS A 77 12.44 7.31 -26.64
CA LYS A 77 12.08 8.49 -25.86
C LYS A 77 11.41 8.13 -24.53
N MET A 78 11.81 8.82 -23.47
CA MET A 78 11.08 8.89 -22.19
C MET A 78 10.25 10.17 -22.17
N TYR A 79 8.95 10.06 -21.89
CA TYR A 79 7.98 11.17 -21.96
C TYR A 79 7.66 11.78 -20.61
N VAL A 80 8.03 11.10 -19.51
CA VAL A 80 7.67 11.50 -18.15
C VAL A 80 8.87 11.61 -17.24
N THR A 81 8.72 12.42 -16.22
CA THR A 81 9.67 12.63 -15.14
C THR A 81 8.99 12.50 -13.79
N LEU A 82 9.80 12.39 -12.71
CA LEU A 82 9.30 12.35 -11.35
C LEU A 82 8.38 13.55 -11.06
N GLY A 83 7.19 13.28 -10.54
CA GLY A 83 6.20 14.27 -10.13
C GLY A 83 5.17 14.66 -11.21
N ASP A 84 5.34 14.20 -12.45
CA ASP A 84 4.38 14.46 -13.52
C ASP A 84 3.02 13.81 -13.24
N LEU A 85 1.94 14.48 -13.64
CA LEU A 85 0.59 13.91 -13.64
C LEU A 85 0.33 13.22 -14.96
N VAL A 86 -0.12 11.98 -14.92
CA VAL A 86 -0.44 11.15 -16.08
C VAL A 86 -1.87 10.67 -16.02
N LYS A 87 -2.45 10.44 -17.20
CA LYS A 87 -3.76 9.81 -17.36
C LYS A 87 -3.63 8.42 -17.92
N LYS A 88 -4.58 7.58 -17.60
CA LYS A 88 -4.67 6.24 -18.17
C LYS A 88 -4.56 6.26 -19.69
N GLY A 89 -3.59 5.52 -20.22
CA GLY A 89 -3.28 5.44 -21.64
C GLY A 89 -2.22 6.43 -22.13
N ASP A 90 -1.75 7.35 -21.30
CA ASP A 90 -0.62 8.23 -21.66
C ASP A 90 0.64 7.40 -21.89
N VAL A 91 1.40 7.72 -22.93
CA VAL A 91 2.67 7.06 -23.24
C VAL A 91 3.75 7.60 -22.30
N LEU A 92 4.41 6.70 -21.58
CA LEU A 92 5.47 7.02 -20.62
C LEU A 92 6.86 6.83 -21.22
N LEU A 93 7.04 5.74 -21.98
CA LEU A 93 8.29 5.36 -22.64
C LEU A 93 7.98 4.79 -24.01
N GLU A 94 8.85 5.05 -24.96
CA GLU A 94 8.86 4.46 -26.31
C GLU A 94 10.23 3.83 -26.58
N LEU A 95 10.23 2.55 -27.00
CA LEU A 95 11.42 1.88 -27.53
C LEU A 95 11.49 2.01 -29.05
N ASP A 96 12.68 1.97 -29.61
CA ASP A 96 12.91 1.95 -31.05
C ASP A 96 12.64 0.53 -31.58
N GLU A 97 11.72 0.41 -32.50
CA GLU A 97 11.36 -0.86 -33.17
C GLU A 97 12.07 -1.03 -34.52
N SER A 98 12.79 -0.01 -35.02
CA SER A 98 13.34 0.01 -36.38
C SER A 98 14.19 -1.24 -36.69
N ASP A 99 15.10 -1.60 -35.79
CA ASP A 99 15.97 -2.77 -35.94
C ASP A 99 15.17 -4.08 -35.94
N THR A 100 14.14 -4.17 -35.10
CA THR A 100 13.28 -5.36 -35.00
C THR A 100 12.41 -5.51 -36.22
N GLN A 101 11.84 -4.41 -36.72
CA GLN A 101 11.06 -4.39 -37.97
C GLN A 101 11.90 -4.80 -39.16
N GLU A 102 13.10 -4.23 -39.31
CA GLU A 102 14.02 -4.61 -40.39
C GLU A 102 14.46 -6.08 -40.31
N ALA A 103 14.68 -6.60 -39.10
CA ALA A 103 15.02 -8.01 -38.92
C ALA A 103 13.84 -8.92 -39.29
N TYR A 104 12.61 -8.54 -38.93
CA TYR A 104 11.39 -9.24 -39.30
C TYR A 104 11.21 -9.28 -40.81
N ASP A 105 11.31 -8.13 -41.48
CA ASP A 105 11.11 -8.04 -42.93
C ASP A 105 12.16 -8.85 -43.69
N ARG A 106 13.43 -8.75 -43.30
CA ARG A 106 14.52 -9.54 -43.89
C ARG A 106 14.32 -11.05 -43.73
N LEU A 107 13.89 -11.49 -42.54
CA LEU A 107 13.65 -12.91 -42.30
C LEU A 107 12.41 -13.42 -43.06
N ALA A 108 11.38 -12.61 -43.18
CA ALA A 108 10.19 -12.90 -43.99
C ALA A 108 10.56 -13.10 -45.46
N GLU A 109 11.32 -12.18 -46.06
CA GLU A 109 11.82 -12.31 -47.45
C GLU A 109 12.71 -13.54 -47.62
N GLN A 110 13.60 -13.83 -46.64
CA GLN A 110 14.45 -15.01 -46.69
C GLN A 110 13.66 -16.31 -46.65
N ILE A 111 12.57 -16.38 -45.87
CA ILE A 111 11.68 -17.55 -45.81
C ILE A 111 10.99 -17.74 -47.18
N GLU A 112 10.47 -16.70 -47.80
CA GLU A 112 9.84 -16.74 -49.12
C GLU A 112 10.81 -17.22 -50.20
N TYR A 113 12.04 -16.67 -50.19
CA TYR A 113 13.12 -17.11 -51.08
C TYR A 113 13.45 -18.58 -50.87
N THR A 114 13.65 -19.00 -49.62
CA THR A 114 13.99 -20.39 -49.27
C THR A 114 12.89 -21.36 -49.69
N GLN A 115 11.62 -21.01 -49.53
CA GLN A 115 10.48 -21.81 -50.01
C GLN A 115 10.53 -21.98 -51.53
N THR A 116 10.75 -20.86 -52.24
CA THR A 116 10.83 -20.87 -53.69
C THR A 116 11.95 -21.76 -54.21
N VAL A 117 13.14 -21.69 -53.62
CA VAL A 117 14.31 -22.54 -53.95
C VAL A 117 14.00 -24.00 -53.65
N ASN A 118 13.48 -24.29 -52.47
CA ASN A 118 13.11 -25.66 -52.08
C ASN A 118 12.09 -26.28 -53.01
N ASP A 119 11.09 -25.52 -53.42
CA ASP A 119 10.08 -25.99 -54.41
C ASP A 119 10.67 -26.26 -55.77
N TYR A 120 11.62 -25.43 -56.21
CA TYR A 120 12.35 -25.66 -57.46
C TYR A 120 13.18 -26.94 -57.39
N ASP A 121 14.01 -27.07 -56.34
CA ASP A 121 14.90 -28.23 -56.16
C ASP A 121 14.09 -29.55 -56.05
N ASN A 122 13.00 -29.53 -55.32
CA ASN A 122 12.08 -30.67 -55.19
C ASN A 122 11.44 -31.08 -56.54
N ARG A 123 11.10 -30.08 -57.36
CA ARG A 123 10.58 -30.34 -58.72
C ARG A 123 11.65 -30.95 -59.61
N MET A 124 12.86 -30.41 -59.58
CA MET A 124 13.99 -30.96 -60.37
C MET A 124 14.29 -32.41 -60.00
N ALA A 125 14.40 -32.66 -58.67
CA ALA A 125 14.62 -34.03 -58.17
C ALA A 125 13.46 -35.00 -58.57
N GLN A 126 12.22 -34.50 -58.57
CA GLN A 126 11.09 -35.31 -59.01
C GLN A 126 11.14 -35.62 -60.54
N ILE A 127 11.56 -34.66 -61.38
CA ILE A 127 11.76 -34.84 -62.81
C ILE A 127 12.82 -35.87 -63.06
N ASP A 128 13.94 -35.84 -62.33
CA ASP A 128 15.01 -36.84 -62.44
C ASP A 128 14.53 -38.26 -62.11
N ILE A 129 13.72 -38.40 -61.06
CA ILE A 129 13.10 -39.66 -60.66
C ILE A 129 12.13 -40.15 -61.78
N ASP A 130 11.35 -39.27 -62.33
CA ASP A 130 10.41 -39.64 -63.46
C ASP A 130 11.18 -40.04 -64.68
N LEU A 131 12.33 -39.44 -65.01
CA LEU A 131 13.21 -39.84 -66.09
C LEU A 131 13.78 -41.27 -65.85
N LEU A 132 14.28 -41.56 -64.63
CA LEU A 132 14.75 -42.91 -64.27
C LEU A 132 13.60 -43.93 -64.39
N LYS A 133 12.39 -43.63 -63.98
CA LYS A 133 11.21 -44.50 -64.15
C LYS A 133 10.87 -44.75 -65.58
N ASN A 134 11.00 -43.75 -66.46
CA ASN A 134 10.79 -43.94 -67.93
C ASN A 134 11.88 -44.84 -68.54
N GLN A 135 13.16 -44.69 -68.14
CA GLN A 135 14.23 -45.55 -68.54
C GLN A 135 13.99 -47.02 -68.10
N LEU A 136 13.53 -47.22 -66.86
CA LEU A 136 13.18 -48.55 -66.34
C LEU A 136 12.04 -49.18 -67.19
N ARG A 137 10.99 -48.44 -67.53
CA ARG A 137 9.89 -48.93 -68.37
C ARG A 137 10.41 -49.34 -69.74
N ALA A 138 11.34 -48.58 -70.35
CA ALA A 138 11.93 -48.91 -71.62
C ALA A 138 12.75 -50.20 -71.55
N LEU A 139 13.55 -50.39 -70.46
CA LEU A 139 14.28 -51.62 -70.23
C LEU A 139 13.37 -52.84 -70.03
N GLN A 140 12.26 -52.68 -69.33
CA GLN A 140 11.27 -53.74 -69.08
C GLN A 140 10.51 -54.15 -70.35
N ALA A 141 10.32 -53.23 -71.31
CA ALA A 141 9.62 -53.48 -72.58
C ALA A 141 10.53 -54.16 -73.66
N ALA A 142 11.83 -54.11 -73.51
CA ALA A 142 12.81 -54.79 -74.44
C ALA A 142 12.82 -56.27 -74.15
N GLN A 143 13.11 -57.09 -75.21
CA GLN A 143 13.35 -58.52 -75.06
C GLN A 143 14.83 -58.78 -74.81
N GLY A 144 15.17 -59.43 -73.67
CA GLY A 144 16.57 -59.72 -73.32
C GLY A 144 16.73 -60.83 -72.30
N GLY A 145 17.96 -61.19 -72.02
CA GLY A 145 18.36 -62.29 -71.08
C GLY A 145 18.77 -61.85 -69.74
N ALA A 146 19.59 -62.63 -69.00
CA ALA A 146 20.00 -62.41 -67.65
C ALA A 146 20.69 -61.03 -67.37
N GLU A 147 21.44 -60.51 -68.38
CA GLU A 147 22.09 -59.21 -68.26
C GLU A 147 21.09 -58.04 -68.22
N GLN A 148 20.03 -58.13 -68.98
CA GLN A 148 18.94 -57.12 -68.89
C GLN A 148 18.22 -57.16 -67.57
N GLN A 149 18.01 -58.34 -66.98
CA GLN A 149 17.39 -58.47 -65.69
C GLN A 149 18.25 -57.76 -64.62
N LYS A 150 19.58 -57.93 -64.68
CA LYS A 150 20.46 -57.18 -63.78
C LYS A 150 20.45 -55.68 -63.96
N GLN A 151 20.32 -55.21 -65.23
CA GLN A 151 20.13 -53.75 -65.50
C GLN A 151 18.83 -53.21 -64.94
N ILE A 152 17.73 -53.97 -64.99
CA ILE A 152 16.45 -53.65 -64.39
C ILE A 152 16.60 -53.52 -62.87
N GLU A 153 17.20 -54.44 -62.16
CA GLU A 153 17.44 -54.45 -60.75
C GLU A 153 18.30 -53.25 -60.33
N LEU A 154 19.37 -52.95 -61.04
CA LEU A 154 20.18 -51.74 -60.77
C LEU A 154 19.41 -50.47 -60.92
N LYS A 155 18.57 -50.37 -61.99
CA LYS A 155 17.76 -49.18 -62.19
C LYS A 155 16.69 -49.02 -61.13
N GLN A 156 16.12 -50.10 -60.58
CA GLN A 156 15.19 -50.06 -59.48
C GLN A 156 15.87 -49.52 -58.22
N VAL A 157 17.09 -49.97 -57.90
CA VAL A 157 17.85 -49.45 -56.77
C VAL A 157 18.22 -47.97 -56.92
N GLU A 158 18.57 -47.52 -58.17
CA GLU A 158 18.81 -46.08 -58.41
C GLU A 158 17.56 -45.24 -58.15
N ILE A 159 16.35 -45.70 -58.54
CA ILE A 159 15.09 -45.01 -58.29
C ILE A 159 14.79 -44.96 -56.81
N GLU A 160 14.94 -46.08 -56.09
CA GLU A 160 14.70 -46.14 -54.65
C GLU A 160 15.65 -45.20 -53.89
N GLN A 161 16.91 -45.14 -54.29
CA GLN A 161 17.90 -44.22 -53.70
C GLN A 161 17.54 -42.75 -53.97
N ALA A 162 17.10 -42.41 -55.21
CA ALA A 162 16.73 -41.07 -55.56
C ALA A 162 15.45 -40.63 -54.80
N GLU A 163 14.45 -41.52 -54.65
CA GLU A 163 13.25 -41.27 -53.87
C GLU A 163 13.55 -41.08 -52.39
N LEU A 164 14.43 -41.87 -51.81
CA LEU A 164 14.90 -41.74 -50.44
C LEU A 164 15.63 -40.40 -50.22
N ASN A 165 16.52 -40.01 -51.13
CA ASN A 165 17.23 -38.74 -51.09
C ASN A 165 16.27 -37.55 -51.13
N LEU A 166 15.27 -37.59 -52.02
CA LEU A 166 14.28 -36.55 -52.11
C LEU A 166 13.43 -36.43 -50.80
N ARG A 167 13.03 -37.57 -50.25
CA ARG A 167 12.32 -37.60 -48.97
C ARG A 167 13.14 -36.95 -47.86
N GLN A 168 14.38 -37.34 -47.69
CA GLN A 168 15.31 -36.80 -46.71
C GLN A 168 15.58 -35.29 -46.91
N ALA A 169 15.69 -34.86 -48.19
CA ALA A 169 15.83 -33.44 -48.53
C ALA A 169 14.63 -32.64 -48.08
N ARG A 170 13.41 -33.12 -48.39
CA ARG A 170 12.15 -32.47 -47.98
C ARG A 170 12.00 -32.36 -46.45
N GLU A 171 12.33 -33.43 -45.72
CA GLU A 171 12.29 -33.43 -44.27
C GLU A 171 13.26 -32.38 -43.65
N ARG A 172 14.51 -32.31 -44.17
CA ARG A 172 15.47 -31.29 -43.74
C ARG A 172 15.03 -29.88 -44.08
N GLN A 173 14.49 -29.66 -45.28
CA GLN A 173 13.94 -28.36 -45.73
C GLN A 173 12.78 -27.92 -44.86
N GLN A 174 11.86 -28.85 -44.57
CA GLN A 174 10.71 -28.58 -43.71
C GLN A 174 11.15 -28.15 -42.28
N LEU A 175 12.07 -28.91 -41.67
CA LEU A 175 12.58 -28.60 -40.32
C LEU A 175 13.29 -27.24 -40.28
N SER A 176 14.05 -26.90 -41.30
CA SER A 176 14.71 -25.60 -41.44
C SER A 176 13.70 -24.46 -41.54
N LEU A 177 12.64 -24.63 -42.37
CA LEU A 177 11.58 -23.63 -42.50
C LEU A 177 10.75 -23.47 -41.23
N GLU A 178 10.48 -24.56 -40.50
CA GLU A 178 9.80 -24.49 -39.21
C GLU A 178 10.60 -23.68 -38.19
N THR A 179 11.92 -23.85 -38.15
CA THR A 179 12.80 -23.05 -37.27
C THR A 179 12.75 -21.58 -37.64
N GLN A 180 12.93 -21.25 -38.94
CA GLN A 180 12.85 -19.85 -39.40
C GLN A 180 11.49 -19.20 -39.13
N LYS A 181 10.39 -19.94 -39.28
CA LYS A 181 9.05 -19.45 -38.97
C LYS A 181 8.84 -19.18 -37.47
N LYS A 182 9.43 -20.01 -36.59
CA LYS A 182 9.43 -19.75 -35.15
C LYS A 182 10.22 -18.49 -34.80
N ASP A 183 11.37 -18.28 -35.45
CA ASP A 183 12.18 -17.07 -35.26
C ASP A 183 11.42 -15.83 -35.75
N LEU A 184 10.74 -15.93 -36.90
CA LEU A 184 9.88 -14.86 -37.44
C LEU A 184 8.73 -14.53 -36.47
N GLN A 185 8.08 -15.57 -35.94
CA GLN A 185 7.01 -15.39 -34.94
C GLN A 185 7.55 -14.68 -33.70
N ALA A 186 8.72 -15.06 -33.17
CA ALA A 186 9.33 -14.45 -32.02
C ALA A 186 9.66 -12.95 -32.24
N LEU A 187 10.08 -12.57 -33.46
CA LEU A 187 10.25 -11.18 -33.85
C LEU A 187 8.90 -10.45 -33.91
N GLY A 188 7.88 -11.07 -34.51
CA GLY A 188 6.53 -10.50 -34.58
C GLY A 188 5.89 -10.29 -33.22
N GLU A 189 6.16 -11.16 -32.24
CA GLU A 189 5.70 -11.02 -30.86
C GLU A 189 6.32 -9.84 -30.13
N LYS A 190 7.49 -9.36 -30.55
CA LYS A 190 8.14 -8.16 -30.02
C LYS A 190 7.59 -6.87 -30.62
N LEU A 191 7.17 -6.89 -31.86
CA LEU A 191 6.60 -5.74 -32.55
C LEU A 191 5.28 -5.31 -31.92
N GLY A 192 5.08 -3.99 -31.75
CA GLY A 192 3.90 -3.40 -31.11
C GLY A 192 3.93 -3.45 -29.56
N LYS A 193 5.03 -3.92 -28.96
CA LYS A 193 5.25 -3.86 -27.50
C LYS A 193 6.29 -2.81 -27.09
N ASN A 194 6.49 -1.83 -27.95
CA ASN A 194 7.48 -0.77 -27.79
C ASN A 194 6.99 0.39 -26.91
N LEU A 195 5.71 0.44 -26.54
CA LEU A 195 5.13 1.51 -25.76
C LEU A 195 4.83 1.05 -24.34
N LEU A 196 5.31 1.81 -23.36
CA LEU A 196 4.88 1.74 -21.98
C LEU A 196 3.82 2.81 -21.76
N VAL A 197 2.62 2.39 -21.35
CA VAL A 197 1.50 3.30 -21.12
C VAL A 197 1.06 3.28 -19.66
N ALA A 198 0.52 4.39 -19.18
CA ALA A 198 -0.04 4.48 -17.83
C ALA A 198 -1.31 3.61 -17.71
N PRO A 199 -1.39 2.71 -16.71
CA PRO A 199 -2.56 1.85 -16.49
C PRO A 199 -3.71 2.58 -15.80
N CYS A 200 -3.41 3.65 -15.07
CA CYS A 200 -4.34 4.46 -14.28
C CYS A 200 -3.98 5.94 -14.37
N ASP A 201 -4.89 6.78 -13.89
CA ASP A 201 -4.61 8.19 -13.62
C ASP A 201 -3.78 8.27 -12.33
N GLY A 202 -2.79 9.15 -12.28
CA GLY A 202 -1.97 9.26 -11.07
C GLY A 202 -0.77 10.17 -11.24
N ARG A 203 0.11 10.12 -10.24
CA ARG A 203 1.36 10.89 -10.23
C ARG A 203 2.56 9.95 -10.36
N VAL A 204 3.51 10.32 -11.18
CA VAL A 204 4.78 9.57 -11.32
C VAL A 204 5.59 9.71 -10.03
N ALA A 205 5.64 8.63 -9.25
CA ALA A 205 6.39 8.54 -7.99
C ALA A 205 7.86 8.17 -8.20
N TYR A 206 8.17 7.55 -9.33
CA TYR A 206 9.52 7.23 -9.78
C TYR A 206 9.55 7.21 -11.30
N ALA A 207 10.64 7.69 -11.89
CA ALA A 207 10.95 7.54 -13.30
C ALA A 207 12.44 7.21 -13.45
N ALA A 208 12.74 6.14 -14.19
CA ALA A 208 14.11 5.76 -14.49
C ALA A 208 14.80 6.87 -15.32
N SER A 209 16.05 7.16 -15.00
CA SER A 209 16.83 8.17 -15.75
C SER A 209 17.34 7.57 -17.06
N LEU A 210 16.46 7.45 -18.04
CA LEU A 210 16.74 6.89 -19.37
C LEU A 210 16.84 8.01 -20.41
N GLN A 211 17.83 7.87 -21.31
CA GLN A 211 18.04 8.78 -22.43
C GLN A 211 17.85 8.04 -23.76
N GLU A 212 17.62 8.81 -24.82
CA GLU A 212 17.59 8.28 -26.19
C GLU A 212 18.90 7.53 -26.51
N GLY A 213 18.78 6.31 -26.98
CA GLY A 213 19.90 5.41 -27.29
C GLY A 213 20.31 4.47 -26.14
N ASP A 214 19.78 4.64 -24.93
CA ASP A 214 20.06 3.73 -23.83
C ASP A 214 19.43 2.35 -24.08
N TRP A 215 20.11 1.29 -23.62
CA TRP A 215 19.58 -0.06 -23.69
C TRP A 215 18.75 -0.40 -22.45
N LEU A 216 17.49 -0.71 -22.66
CA LEU A 216 16.58 -1.18 -21.61
C LEU A 216 16.44 -2.71 -21.64
N THR A 217 16.61 -3.33 -20.48
CA THR A 217 16.33 -4.75 -20.28
C THR A 217 14.89 -4.94 -19.80
N ALA A 218 14.17 -5.92 -20.36
CA ALA A 218 12.82 -6.27 -19.95
C ALA A 218 12.70 -6.55 -18.43
N TYR A 219 11.50 -6.31 -17.87
CA TYR A 219 11.17 -6.55 -16.46
C TYR A 219 12.01 -5.74 -15.45
N ARG A 220 12.66 -4.67 -15.90
CA ARG A 220 13.24 -3.68 -14.98
C ARG A 220 12.27 -2.55 -14.74
N PRO A 221 12.15 -2.06 -13.48
CA PRO A 221 11.31 -0.92 -13.17
C PRO A 221 11.68 0.30 -14.01
N VAL A 222 10.71 0.85 -14.72
CA VAL A 222 10.85 2.07 -15.55
C VAL A 222 10.18 3.26 -14.88
N ALA A 223 8.97 3.07 -14.36
CA ALA A 223 8.24 4.10 -13.65
C ALA A 223 7.35 3.49 -12.58
N TYR A 224 7.08 4.26 -11.51
CA TYR A 224 6.05 3.96 -10.53
C TYR A 224 4.98 5.04 -10.62
N ILE A 225 3.72 4.65 -10.71
CA ILE A 225 2.59 5.58 -10.69
C ILE A 225 1.85 5.42 -9.38
N ALA A 226 1.72 6.50 -8.63
CA ALA A 226 0.88 6.58 -7.45
C ALA A 226 -0.55 6.89 -7.87
N ASP A 227 -1.45 5.93 -7.67
CA ASP A 227 -2.88 6.07 -7.93
C ASP A 227 -3.54 6.78 -6.74
N GLU A 228 -3.73 8.09 -6.88
CA GLU A 228 -4.33 8.92 -5.83
C GLU A 228 -5.83 8.64 -5.62
N SER A 229 -6.46 7.82 -6.46
CA SER A 229 -7.85 7.37 -6.27
C SER A 229 -7.98 6.16 -5.36
N ARG A 230 -6.89 5.44 -5.12
CA ARG A 230 -6.83 4.25 -4.27
C ARG A 230 -5.88 4.49 -3.11
N LEU A 231 -6.46 4.89 -1.97
CA LEU A 231 -5.73 5.26 -0.77
C LEU A 231 -5.86 4.16 0.29
N TYR A 232 -4.80 3.94 1.03
CA TYR A 232 -4.77 3.08 2.21
C TYR A 232 -3.94 3.75 3.30
N LEU A 233 -4.01 3.25 4.54
CA LEU A 233 -3.18 3.72 5.64
C LEU A 233 -1.97 2.83 5.78
N SER A 234 -0.79 3.44 5.92
CA SER A 234 0.45 2.74 6.22
C SER A 234 1.18 3.45 7.36
N GLY A 235 1.59 2.71 8.38
CA GLY A 235 2.18 3.31 9.57
C GLY A 235 3.03 2.37 10.39
N GLU A 236 3.15 2.66 11.66
CA GLU A 236 3.95 1.88 12.59
C GLU A 236 3.57 0.39 12.59
N SER A 237 4.55 -0.46 12.85
CA SER A 237 4.32 -1.90 12.98
C SER A 237 3.43 -2.21 14.18
N ILE A 238 2.35 -2.94 13.94
CA ILE A 238 1.38 -3.34 14.98
C ILE A 238 1.40 -4.86 15.09
N SER A 239 1.51 -5.39 16.30
CA SER A 239 1.49 -6.84 16.49
C SER A 239 0.13 -7.42 16.06
N THR A 240 0.15 -8.55 15.35
CA THR A 240 -1.06 -9.26 14.89
C THR A 240 -1.96 -9.70 16.04
N SER A 241 -1.40 -9.93 17.24
CA SER A 241 -2.18 -10.24 18.43
C SER A 241 -3.00 -9.06 18.92
N LEU A 242 -2.52 -7.83 18.72
CA LEU A 242 -3.20 -6.61 19.13
C LEU A 242 -4.29 -6.24 18.12
N SER A 243 -3.99 -6.27 16.83
CA SER A 243 -4.99 -6.03 15.78
C SER A 243 -6.08 -7.09 15.76
N GLY A 244 -5.74 -8.37 15.92
CA GLY A 244 -6.69 -9.47 16.01
C GLY A 244 -7.54 -9.49 17.27
N GLY A 245 -7.11 -8.81 18.34
CA GLY A 245 -7.86 -8.65 19.60
C GLY A 245 -8.69 -7.36 19.68
N ALA A 246 -8.60 -6.48 18.69
CA ALA A 246 -9.37 -5.25 18.66
C ALA A 246 -10.86 -5.52 18.42
N THR A 247 -11.71 -4.90 19.23
CA THR A 247 -13.17 -4.95 19.09
C THR A 247 -13.67 -3.88 18.11
N GLU A 248 -12.90 -2.82 17.94
CA GLU A 248 -13.16 -1.73 17.01
C GLU A 248 -11.83 -1.15 16.53
N MET A 249 -11.77 -0.79 15.26
CA MET A 249 -10.63 -0.13 14.65
C MET A 249 -11.10 1.08 13.84
N TYR A 250 -10.47 2.22 14.04
CA TYR A 250 -10.78 3.42 13.30
C TYR A 250 -9.54 4.32 13.15
N ALA A 251 -9.55 5.17 12.16
CA ALA A 251 -8.55 6.21 11.96
C ALA A 251 -9.17 7.60 12.14
N LEU A 252 -8.38 8.52 12.67
CA LEU A 252 -8.71 9.95 12.67
C LEU A 252 -7.81 10.64 11.64
N ILE A 253 -8.43 11.23 10.61
CA ILE A 253 -7.75 11.94 9.52
C ILE A 253 -8.40 13.30 9.40
N ASN A 254 -7.63 14.38 9.53
CA ASN A 254 -8.13 15.75 9.43
C ASN A 254 -9.41 16.05 10.25
N GLY A 255 -9.53 15.39 11.43
CA GLY A 255 -10.72 15.51 12.31
C GLY A 255 -11.92 14.63 11.93
N GLY A 256 -11.88 13.97 10.81
CA GLY A 256 -12.86 12.94 10.41
C GLY A 256 -12.51 11.58 11.03
N ARG A 257 -13.53 10.78 11.35
CA ARG A 257 -13.39 9.40 11.82
C ARG A 257 -13.77 8.44 10.70
N TYR A 258 -12.87 7.50 10.39
CA TYR A 258 -13.01 6.50 9.34
C TYR A 258 -12.89 5.10 9.93
N GLU A 259 -13.81 4.22 9.59
CA GLU A 259 -13.68 2.79 9.90
C GLU A 259 -12.57 2.20 9.05
N ILE A 260 -11.74 1.34 9.65
CA ILE A 260 -10.60 0.74 8.98
C ILE A 260 -10.63 -0.78 9.14
N THR A 261 -10.08 -1.46 8.15
CA THR A 261 -9.89 -2.91 8.17
C THR A 261 -8.42 -3.25 7.91
N PRO A 262 -7.84 -4.24 8.60
CA PRO A 262 -6.47 -4.65 8.34
C PRO A 262 -6.32 -5.11 6.89
N ARG A 263 -5.28 -4.57 6.22
CA ARG A 263 -4.87 -4.95 4.88
C ARG A 263 -3.72 -5.95 4.99
N GLU A 264 -3.84 -7.10 4.36
CA GLU A 264 -2.75 -8.06 4.26
C GLU A 264 -1.73 -7.58 3.23
N MET A 265 -0.46 -7.65 3.60
CA MET A 265 0.66 -7.38 2.69
C MET A 265 0.94 -8.63 1.84
N GLU A 266 1.27 -8.43 0.57
CA GLU A 266 1.71 -9.52 -0.29
C GLU A 266 2.94 -10.22 0.31
N ARG A 267 2.97 -11.54 0.19
CA ARG A 267 4.00 -12.37 0.84
C ARG A 267 5.42 -12.02 0.40
N GLU A 268 5.58 -11.64 -0.87
CA GLU A 268 6.86 -11.28 -1.45
C GLU A 268 7.39 -9.98 -0.85
N ASP A 269 6.53 -8.96 -0.71
CA ASP A 269 6.86 -7.67 -0.10
C ASP A 269 7.20 -7.83 1.38
N TYR A 270 6.42 -8.64 2.11
CA TYR A 270 6.71 -8.97 3.49
C TYR A 270 8.11 -9.59 3.66
N ILE A 271 8.43 -10.59 2.83
CA ILE A 271 9.74 -11.25 2.87
C ILE A 271 10.85 -10.26 2.52
N ALA A 272 10.66 -9.41 1.51
CA ALA A 272 11.65 -8.41 1.10
C ALA A 272 11.96 -7.42 2.22
N LEU A 273 10.94 -6.90 2.92
CA LEU A 273 11.10 -6.01 4.07
C LEU A 273 11.87 -6.68 5.22
N VAL A 274 11.47 -7.91 5.59
CA VAL A 274 12.11 -8.68 6.67
C VAL A 274 13.57 -8.98 6.35
N LEU A 275 13.89 -9.39 5.11
CA LEU A 275 15.26 -9.67 4.69
C LEU A 275 16.13 -8.41 4.65
N ALA A 276 15.53 -7.25 4.35
CA ALA A 276 16.21 -5.96 4.40
C ALA A 276 16.43 -5.44 5.83
N GLY A 277 15.86 -6.10 6.85
CA GLY A 277 15.92 -5.69 8.25
C GLY A 277 15.02 -4.48 8.57
N ASN A 278 14.00 -4.24 7.75
CA ASN A 278 13.02 -3.19 7.95
C ASN A 278 11.84 -3.69 8.77
N ASP A 279 11.23 -2.79 9.55
CA ASP A 279 9.97 -3.07 10.21
C ASP A 279 8.84 -3.22 9.16
N VAL A 280 7.95 -4.17 9.39
CA VAL A 280 6.79 -4.37 8.53
C VAL A 280 5.70 -3.39 8.97
N PRO A 281 5.30 -2.43 8.12
CA PRO A 281 4.26 -1.48 8.46
C PRO A 281 2.90 -2.18 8.62
N ALA A 282 2.08 -1.69 9.53
CA ALA A 282 0.68 -2.05 9.57
C ALA A 282 -0.07 -1.26 8.50
N CYS A 283 -0.79 -1.98 7.65
CA CYS A 283 -1.59 -1.38 6.58
C CYS A 283 -3.08 -1.61 6.84
N PHE A 284 -3.90 -0.61 6.49
CA PHE A 284 -5.35 -0.69 6.65
C PHE A 284 -6.05 -0.08 5.44
N ASP A 285 -7.11 -0.75 5.01
CA ASP A 285 -8.04 -0.22 4.02
C ASP A 285 -9.10 0.64 4.72
N PHE A 286 -9.55 1.70 4.04
CA PHE A 286 -10.61 2.59 4.49
C PHE A 286 -11.32 3.23 3.30
N GLU A 287 -12.52 3.76 3.51
CA GLU A 287 -13.23 4.54 2.49
C GLU A 287 -12.84 6.03 2.63
N ALA A 288 -12.02 6.52 1.72
CA ALA A 288 -11.55 7.91 1.73
C ALA A 288 -12.69 8.88 1.37
N GLY A 289 -12.83 9.95 2.13
CA GLY A 289 -13.69 11.09 1.79
C GLY A 289 -13.03 11.99 0.72
N GLU A 290 -13.81 12.92 0.15
CA GLU A 290 -13.32 13.88 -0.86
C GLU A 290 -12.22 14.83 -0.34
N ASP A 291 -12.10 14.98 0.97
CA ASP A 291 -11.15 15.86 1.68
C ASP A 291 -9.89 15.10 2.16
N VAL A 292 -9.73 13.83 1.78
CA VAL A 292 -8.58 13.00 2.16
C VAL A 292 -7.62 12.90 1.00
N GLU A 293 -6.38 13.33 1.20
CA GLU A 293 -5.32 13.32 0.21
C GLU A 293 -4.14 12.46 0.66
N ALA A 294 -3.40 11.94 -0.30
CA ALA A 294 -2.15 11.22 -0.06
C ALA A 294 -1.14 12.08 0.74
N GLY A 295 -0.47 11.47 1.70
CA GLY A 295 0.49 12.12 2.59
C GLY A 295 -0.12 12.75 3.84
N MET A 296 -1.45 12.77 4.00
CA MET A 296 -2.07 13.24 5.23
C MET A 296 -1.73 12.31 6.41
N TYR A 297 -1.56 12.93 7.57
CA TYR A 297 -1.38 12.21 8.83
C TYR A 297 -2.70 11.52 9.23
N ALA A 298 -2.59 10.29 9.70
CA ALA A 298 -3.69 9.50 10.22
C ALA A 298 -3.31 8.90 11.59
N ALA A 299 -4.20 9.04 12.57
CA ALA A 299 -4.05 8.39 13.88
C ALA A 299 -4.92 7.13 13.91
N VAL A 300 -4.31 5.98 13.77
CA VAL A 300 -4.98 4.66 13.82
C VAL A 300 -5.20 4.27 15.28
N SER A 301 -6.44 4.06 15.66
CA SER A 301 -6.87 3.70 17.00
C SER A 301 -7.45 2.30 17.05
N LEU A 302 -6.87 1.45 17.89
CA LEU A 302 -7.32 0.11 18.18
C LEU A 302 -8.01 0.11 19.56
N VAL A 303 -9.28 -0.28 19.59
CA VAL A 303 -10.05 -0.45 20.81
C VAL A 303 -10.01 -1.92 21.21
N THR A 304 -9.42 -2.22 22.34
CA THR A 304 -9.39 -3.57 22.90
C THR A 304 -10.19 -3.62 24.19
N ARG A 305 -10.93 -4.69 24.40
CA ARG A 305 -11.65 -4.91 25.66
C ARG A 305 -10.68 -5.44 26.70
N ALA A 306 -10.32 -4.58 27.67
CA ALA A 306 -9.38 -4.95 28.72
C ALA A 306 -10.02 -5.84 29.81
N ARG A 307 -11.31 -5.59 30.16
CA ARG A 307 -12.09 -6.35 31.11
C ARG A 307 -13.57 -6.25 30.77
N GLU A 308 -14.30 -7.31 31.04
CA GLU A 308 -15.76 -7.35 30.83
C GLU A 308 -16.47 -7.44 32.18
N ASN A 309 -17.64 -6.75 32.27
CA ASN A 309 -18.57 -6.86 33.39
C ASN A 309 -17.89 -6.60 34.75
N VAL A 310 -17.11 -5.51 34.85
CA VAL A 310 -16.40 -5.09 36.06
C VAL A 310 -16.93 -3.79 36.63
N LEU A 311 -16.77 -3.60 37.96
CA LEU A 311 -17.20 -2.37 38.60
C LEU A 311 -16.24 -1.23 38.26
N LEU A 312 -16.76 -0.15 37.71
CA LEU A 312 -16.01 0.98 37.17
C LEU A 312 -16.32 2.28 37.90
N ILE A 313 -15.28 3.07 38.09
CA ILE A 313 -15.38 4.46 38.50
C ILE A 313 -14.50 5.34 37.62
N PRO A 314 -14.76 6.67 37.50
CA PRO A 314 -13.81 7.60 36.90
C PRO A 314 -12.47 7.57 37.61
N THR A 315 -11.37 7.54 36.84
CA THR A 315 -10.00 7.45 37.40
C THR A 315 -9.66 8.65 38.30
N ASN A 316 -10.22 9.84 38.04
CA ASN A 316 -10.02 11.03 38.84
C ASN A 316 -10.81 11.02 40.18
N ALA A 317 -11.70 10.03 40.42
CA ALA A 317 -12.29 9.78 41.73
C ALA A 317 -11.36 8.99 42.66
N LEU A 318 -10.31 8.35 42.11
CA LEU A 318 -9.39 7.53 42.86
C LEU A 318 -8.26 8.35 43.45
N LEU A 319 -8.11 8.31 44.78
CA LEU A 319 -7.12 9.06 45.51
C LEU A 319 -6.04 8.14 46.14
N ARG A 320 -4.84 8.68 46.37
CA ARG A 320 -3.75 7.94 47.03
C ARG A 320 -3.39 8.61 48.35
N GLY A 321 -3.21 7.83 49.39
CA GLY A 321 -2.74 8.34 50.69
C GLY A 321 -2.92 7.34 51.79
N GLY A 322 -2.11 7.46 52.83
CA GLY A 322 -2.19 6.60 54.03
C GLY A 322 -1.91 5.12 53.79
N GLY A 323 -1.04 4.80 52.81
CA GLY A 323 -0.65 3.44 52.51
C GLY A 323 -1.51 2.68 51.49
N GLY A 324 -2.43 3.35 50.77
CA GLY A 324 -3.26 2.69 49.79
C GLY A 324 -4.06 3.63 48.90
N ARG A 325 -4.90 3.04 48.06
CA ARG A 325 -5.89 3.75 47.23
C ARG A 325 -7.20 3.84 47.98
N TYR A 326 -7.92 4.94 47.80
CA TYR A 326 -9.20 5.18 48.45
C TYR A 326 -10.09 6.10 47.58
N VAL A 327 -11.36 6.04 47.84
CA VAL A 327 -12.37 6.97 47.28
C VAL A 327 -13.10 7.66 48.41
N TYR A 328 -13.74 8.80 48.14
CA TYR A 328 -14.77 9.36 49.01
C TYR A 328 -16.14 8.96 48.53
N VAL A 329 -16.85 8.14 49.25
CA VAL A 329 -18.26 7.81 49.01
C VAL A 329 -19.11 8.90 49.54
N LEU A 330 -20.09 9.36 48.71
CA LEU A 330 -21.05 10.38 49.10
C LEU A 330 -22.34 9.73 49.66
N GLY A 331 -22.66 10.04 50.90
CA GLY A 331 -23.93 9.65 51.50
C GLY A 331 -25.07 10.53 51.00
N GLU A 332 -26.34 10.18 51.30
CA GLU A 332 -27.57 10.90 50.91
C GLU A 332 -27.59 12.35 51.35
N ASN A 333 -26.88 12.70 52.43
CA ASN A 333 -26.80 14.06 52.99
C ASN A 333 -25.53 14.83 52.51
N GLY A 334 -24.81 14.32 51.48
CA GLY A 334 -23.56 14.91 51.01
C GLY A 334 -22.36 14.68 51.91
N GLU A 335 -22.44 13.82 52.91
CA GLU A 335 -21.30 13.39 53.73
C GLU A 335 -20.30 12.62 52.92
N ARG A 336 -18.99 12.96 53.13
CA ARG A 336 -17.88 12.25 52.50
C ARG A 336 -17.27 11.22 53.42
N THR A 337 -17.41 9.96 53.10
CA THR A 337 -16.82 8.90 53.86
C THR A 337 -15.61 8.34 53.09
N ARG A 338 -14.42 8.41 53.69
CA ARG A 338 -13.22 7.80 53.09
C ARG A 338 -13.34 6.29 53.16
N ARG A 339 -13.21 5.62 51.99
CA ARG A 339 -13.27 4.16 51.90
C ARG A 339 -12.03 3.66 51.14
N ALA A 340 -11.29 2.73 51.74
CA ALA A 340 -10.18 2.05 51.05
C ALA A 340 -10.72 1.11 49.98
N VAL A 341 -10.09 1.11 48.79
CA VAL A 341 -10.49 0.28 47.67
C VAL A 341 -9.29 -0.46 47.11
N LYS A 342 -9.53 -1.67 46.54
CA LYS A 342 -8.56 -2.35 45.69
C LYS A 342 -8.97 -2.11 44.24
N THR A 343 -8.00 -1.90 43.38
CA THR A 343 -8.20 -1.60 41.98
C THR A 343 -7.57 -2.67 41.11
N GLY A 344 -8.22 -2.99 40.00
CA GLY A 344 -7.67 -3.80 38.94
C GLY A 344 -7.04 -2.94 37.83
N VAL A 345 -7.47 -3.13 36.59
CA VAL A 345 -7.02 -2.40 35.40
C VAL A 345 -7.50 -0.95 35.46
N SER A 346 -6.67 -0.02 35.04
CA SER A 346 -6.99 1.41 34.93
C SER A 346 -6.66 1.90 33.52
N THR A 347 -7.53 2.69 32.97
CA THR A 347 -7.28 3.49 31.75
C THR A 347 -7.14 4.98 32.14
N ALA A 348 -7.01 5.86 31.15
CA ALA A 348 -6.98 7.31 31.39
C ALA A 348 -8.28 7.82 32.05
N TRP A 349 -9.41 7.19 31.80
CA TRP A 349 -10.73 7.68 32.16
C TRP A 349 -11.44 6.84 33.23
N LEU A 350 -11.25 5.53 33.22
CA LEU A 350 -11.96 4.58 34.08
C LEU A 350 -10.98 3.66 34.80
N THR A 351 -11.35 3.28 36.02
CA THR A 351 -10.60 2.32 36.84
C THR A 351 -11.53 1.22 37.35
N GLU A 352 -11.12 -0.02 37.19
CA GLU A 352 -11.76 -1.18 37.78
C GLU A 352 -11.58 -1.19 39.30
N ILE A 353 -12.68 -1.40 40.02
CA ILE A 353 -12.67 -1.64 41.46
C ILE A 353 -12.94 -3.11 41.71
N THR A 354 -12.00 -3.79 42.37
CA THR A 354 -12.10 -5.21 42.67
C THR A 354 -12.64 -5.48 44.07
N GLU A 355 -12.45 -4.55 45.00
CA GLU A 355 -12.96 -4.64 46.36
C GLU A 355 -13.18 -3.24 46.97
N GLY A 356 -14.20 -3.11 47.84
CA GLY A 356 -14.40 -1.93 48.67
C GLY A 356 -15.42 -0.95 48.19
N LEU A 357 -16.13 -1.23 47.06
CA LEU A 357 -17.22 -0.42 46.55
C LEU A 357 -18.28 -1.34 45.93
N GLU A 358 -19.53 -0.92 45.97
CA GLU A 358 -20.67 -1.62 45.38
C GLU A 358 -21.26 -0.83 44.21
N GLU A 359 -21.98 -1.51 43.31
CA GLU A 359 -22.68 -0.85 42.22
C GLU A 359 -23.71 0.13 42.71
N GLY A 360 -23.79 1.31 42.08
CA GLY A 360 -24.71 2.39 42.45
C GLY A 360 -24.18 3.31 43.53
N GLU A 361 -23.10 2.99 44.24
CA GLU A 361 -22.53 3.92 45.22
C GLU A 361 -21.91 5.14 44.52
N VAL A 362 -22.20 6.31 45.04
CA VAL A 362 -21.77 7.59 44.47
C VAL A 362 -20.40 7.99 45.06
N VAL A 363 -19.43 8.22 44.19
CA VAL A 363 -18.08 8.66 44.58
C VAL A 363 -17.83 10.09 44.19
N TYR A 364 -17.08 10.81 45.02
CA TYR A 364 -16.59 12.16 44.73
C TYR A 364 -15.56 12.14 43.62
N VAL A 365 -15.72 12.98 42.61
CA VAL A 365 -14.79 13.16 41.50
C VAL A 365 -14.00 14.44 41.70
N LYS A 366 -12.70 14.38 41.59
CA LYS A 366 -11.83 15.55 41.67
C LYS A 366 -11.66 16.13 40.25
N ASN A 367 -12.10 17.39 40.10
CA ASN A 367 -11.83 18.23 38.92
C ASN A 367 -10.37 18.68 38.88
#